data_8f6483c736c8e516bc45b14196d3146d
#
_entry.id   8f6483c736c8e516bc45b14196d3146d
#
_cell.length_a   1.000
_cell.length_b   1.000
_cell.length_c   1.000
_cell.angle_alpha   90.00
_cell.angle_beta   90.00
_cell.angle_gamma   90.00
#
_symmetry.space_group_name_H-M   'P 1'
#
loop_
_entity.id
_entity.type
_entity.pdbx_description
1 polymer ?
#
loop_
_entity_poly.entity_id
_entity_poly.type
_entity_poly.pdbx_seq_one_letter_code
_entity_poly.pdbx_strand_id
1 'polypeptide(L)'
;MGAPKQVVRWLRFGYTLPFHKCSRGLPVTPPLRVNPPPELVTSYADPVKQNRLDSMLEELIQKRAIREISHTEPVHFSRVFLVPKKNGKLRLVIDLSLLNPWLHCPKFSMDHAQVIREALAPGMWATSIDLSDAYLHIPIHPKYWKFLVFQVGNRRFQFMVLPFGLNTAPRVFSAVMKALKRWARQQGMLLFQYLDDWLQLHLITQVLSEHTMQLAKRCQRLGLIVNFEKSELDPTQQIVFLGDHLNFADGMIYPTQQRFQAICDKVALVVRHESAPFKIVHSLLGLLAATEKIVPFGRLHFRMLLRFCSFHLSHKVKRWQQVYIHSAVHHDLLWWIDPVNVMKGISMSQAMPSLQIQTDASTTGWGISCRGTVLSGQWTAKQRLEHINLLEMRTVLIAFHRLLPLLQNQSVLFLIDNMTVVSYLQKQGGTRSKPLLDLTIEILSIAEEHNVTVQAQHIRGSLNVVADLASRKGCVVSTEWSLTTERFQWIQNQSPWGPAVIDLFANQLNHQLPLYFSPCPDSQAMAVDAMVTQWPRDLVIYAFPPTTIIDKVLHKILIARPSRLLLVAPMLLEAPWYPVLQQLPCVLRRLLPLKPGDLVQPHWSHAHQNPDLFQLHLWCISFQPSEP
;
A
#
# COMPACT_ATOMS: atom_id res chain seq x y z
N MET A 1 -3.44 -27.62 10.25
CA MET A 1 -3.28 -26.27 9.70
C MET A 1 -4.54 -25.40 9.78
N GLY A 2 -5.67 -25.85 10.28
CA GLY A 2 -6.90 -25.06 10.39
C GLY A 2 -7.41 -24.48 9.06
N ALA A 3 -7.26 -25.21 7.97
CA ALA A 3 -7.77 -24.79 6.66
C ALA A 3 -9.31 -24.72 6.70
N PRO A 4 -9.93 -23.71 6.05
CA PRO A 4 -11.38 -23.63 5.94
C PRO A 4 -11.98 -24.92 5.35
N LYS A 5 -13.13 -25.37 5.85
CA LYS A 5 -13.80 -26.60 5.38
C LYS A 5 -13.93 -26.65 3.86
N GLN A 6 -14.20 -25.52 3.22
CA GLN A 6 -14.30 -25.40 1.77
C GLN A 6 -12.97 -25.72 1.03
N VAL A 7 -11.86 -25.25 1.55
CA VAL A 7 -10.51 -25.52 0.99
C VAL A 7 -10.19 -27.00 1.10
N VAL A 8 -10.45 -27.61 2.26
CA VAL A 8 -10.27 -29.04 2.46
C VAL A 8 -11.11 -29.85 1.46
N ARG A 9 -12.37 -29.44 1.23
CA ARG A 9 -13.24 -30.06 0.23
C ARG A 9 -12.69 -29.97 -1.19
N TRP A 10 -12.13 -28.80 -1.58
CA TRP A 10 -11.51 -28.62 -2.90
C TRP A 10 -10.30 -29.55 -3.11
N LEU A 11 -9.45 -29.65 -2.10
CA LEU A 11 -8.27 -30.51 -2.19
C LEU A 11 -8.62 -32.00 -2.19
N ARG A 12 -9.70 -32.40 -1.51
CA ARG A 12 -10.11 -33.80 -1.39
C ARG A 12 -10.94 -34.29 -2.58
N PHE A 13 -11.85 -33.46 -3.06
CA PHE A 13 -12.83 -33.84 -4.07
C PHE A 13 -12.70 -33.09 -5.40
N GLY A 14 -11.79 -32.14 -5.48
CA GLY A 14 -11.62 -31.21 -6.61
C GLY A 14 -12.44 -29.95 -6.48
N TYR A 15 -11.93 -28.87 -7.09
CA TYR A 15 -12.59 -27.58 -7.16
C TYR A 15 -13.83 -27.65 -8.07
N THR A 16 -14.93 -27.10 -7.59
CA THR A 16 -16.20 -27.01 -8.33
C THR A 16 -16.30 -25.68 -9.04
N LEU A 17 -16.47 -25.66 -10.36
CA LEU A 17 -16.63 -24.42 -11.12
C LEU A 17 -17.91 -23.69 -10.68
N PRO A 18 -17.82 -22.42 -10.26
CA PRO A 18 -18.95 -21.66 -9.72
C PRO A 18 -19.76 -21.01 -10.83
N PHE A 19 -20.50 -21.78 -11.58
CA PHE A 19 -21.39 -21.25 -12.62
C PHE A 19 -22.42 -20.27 -12.05
N HIS A 20 -22.76 -19.24 -12.82
CA HIS A 20 -23.89 -18.37 -12.49
C HIS A 20 -25.17 -19.19 -12.31
N LYS A 21 -26.07 -18.72 -11.48
CA LYS A 21 -27.34 -19.39 -11.21
C LYS A 21 -28.49 -18.62 -11.87
N CYS A 22 -29.45 -19.33 -12.47
CA CYS A 22 -30.71 -18.74 -12.91
C CYS A 22 -31.60 -18.41 -11.70
N SER A 23 -32.77 -17.79 -11.95
CA SER A 23 -33.76 -17.44 -10.92
C SER A 23 -34.23 -18.62 -10.07
N ARG A 24 -34.15 -19.85 -10.61
CA ARG A 24 -34.50 -21.10 -9.92
C ARG A 24 -33.32 -21.71 -9.14
N GLY A 25 -32.18 -21.02 -9.04
CA GLY A 25 -30.99 -21.50 -8.32
C GLY A 25 -30.16 -22.56 -9.07
N LEU A 26 -30.56 -22.96 -10.30
CA LEU A 26 -29.82 -23.92 -11.11
C LEU A 26 -28.61 -23.27 -11.79
N PRO A 27 -27.47 -23.99 -11.95
CA PRO A 27 -26.31 -23.47 -12.64
C PRO A 27 -26.61 -23.27 -14.14
N VAL A 28 -26.24 -22.12 -14.67
CA VAL A 28 -26.29 -21.80 -16.10
C VAL A 28 -24.92 -22.11 -16.69
N THR A 29 -24.84 -23.12 -17.55
CA THR A 29 -23.57 -23.60 -18.13
C THR A 29 -23.47 -23.24 -19.60
N PRO A 30 -22.24 -23.11 -20.15
CA PRO A 30 -22.06 -22.90 -21.58
C PRO A 30 -22.56 -24.11 -22.38
N PRO A 31 -22.88 -23.93 -23.67
CA PRO A 31 -23.31 -25.02 -24.54
C PRO A 31 -22.21 -26.08 -24.68
N LEU A 32 -22.63 -27.34 -24.69
CA LEU A 32 -21.76 -28.48 -24.94
C LEU A 32 -21.95 -28.95 -26.39
N ARG A 33 -20.86 -29.38 -27.04
CA ARG A 33 -20.82 -29.84 -28.42
C ARG A 33 -20.05 -31.15 -28.52
N VAL A 34 -20.42 -31.99 -29.48
CA VAL A 34 -19.67 -33.22 -29.78
C VAL A 34 -18.43 -32.88 -30.62
N ASN A 35 -18.57 -31.96 -31.59
CA ASN A 35 -17.45 -31.53 -32.43
C ASN A 35 -17.08 -30.07 -32.16
N PRO A 36 -15.80 -29.72 -32.15
CA PRO A 36 -15.36 -28.35 -32.00
C PRO A 36 -15.66 -27.54 -33.27
N PRO A 37 -15.98 -26.25 -33.14
CA PRO A 37 -15.87 -25.30 -34.25
C PRO A 37 -14.42 -25.29 -34.79
N PRO A 38 -14.23 -25.19 -36.14
CA PRO A 38 -12.87 -25.23 -36.74
C PRO A 38 -11.91 -24.22 -36.15
N GLU A 39 -12.35 -23.03 -35.77
CA GLU A 39 -11.56 -21.96 -35.16
C GLU A 39 -11.03 -22.30 -33.75
N LEU A 40 -11.60 -23.33 -33.10
CA LEU A 40 -11.15 -23.80 -31.77
C LEU A 40 -10.22 -25.02 -31.87
N VAL A 41 -10.00 -25.59 -33.04
CA VAL A 41 -9.03 -26.65 -33.27
C VAL A 41 -7.65 -26.01 -33.47
N THR A 42 -6.67 -26.43 -32.69
CA THR A 42 -5.31 -25.92 -32.82
C THR A 42 -4.47 -26.88 -33.66
N SER A 43 -3.80 -26.34 -34.68
CA SER A 43 -2.77 -27.01 -35.47
C SER A 43 -1.80 -25.96 -36.01
N TYR A 44 -0.53 -26.31 -36.12
CA TYR A 44 0.47 -25.43 -36.70
C TYR A 44 1.03 -26.05 -37.99
N ALA A 45 1.07 -25.26 -39.06
CA ALA A 45 1.72 -25.67 -40.31
C ALA A 45 3.26 -25.73 -40.17
N ASP A 46 3.82 -24.98 -39.22
CA ASP A 46 5.25 -25.00 -38.86
C ASP A 46 5.55 -26.28 -38.04
N PRO A 47 6.34 -27.21 -38.55
CA PRO A 47 6.67 -28.48 -37.86
C PRO A 47 7.37 -28.24 -36.50
N VAL A 48 8.20 -27.20 -36.39
CA VAL A 48 8.91 -26.89 -35.15
C VAL A 48 7.95 -26.46 -34.04
N LYS A 49 6.97 -25.63 -34.38
CA LYS A 49 5.93 -25.23 -33.42
C LYS A 49 5.01 -26.39 -33.07
N GLN A 50 4.66 -27.23 -34.04
CA GLN A 50 3.81 -28.41 -33.80
C GLN A 50 4.52 -29.40 -32.88
N ASN A 51 5.77 -29.79 -33.17
CA ASN A 51 6.56 -30.69 -32.33
C ASN A 51 6.72 -30.14 -30.91
N ARG A 52 6.90 -28.82 -30.79
CA ARG A 52 6.97 -28.20 -29.45
C ARG A 52 5.63 -28.27 -28.71
N LEU A 53 4.51 -28.06 -29.41
CA LEU A 53 3.17 -28.23 -28.83
C LEU A 53 2.98 -29.67 -28.35
N ASP A 54 3.29 -30.65 -29.17
CA ASP A 54 3.14 -32.08 -28.85
C ASP A 54 4.00 -32.47 -27.66
N SER A 55 5.28 -32.03 -27.61
CA SER A 55 6.14 -32.22 -26.44
C SER A 55 5.55 -31.66 -25.14
N MET A 56 4.92 -30.48 -25.19
CA MET A 56 4.28 -29.86 -24.02
C MET A 56 3.00 -30.59 -23.60
N LEU A 57 2.27 -31.15 -24.55
CA LEU A 57 1.10 -31.99 -24.25
C LEU A 57 1.51 -33.26 -23.52
N GLU A 58 2.56 -33.95 -23.97
CA GLU A 58 3.10 -35.14 -23.30
C GLU A 58 3.61 -34.81 -21.89
N GLU A 59 4.28 -33.66 -21.70
CA GLU A 59 4.66 -33.17 -20.37
C GLU A 59 3.46 -33.00 -19.44
N LEU A 60 2.37 -32.41 -19.93
CA LEU A 60 1.14 -32.20 -19.15
C LEU A 60 0.41 -33.53 -18.86
N ILE A 61 0.48 -34.50 -19.76
CA ILE A 61 -0.04 -35.88 -19.55
C ILE A 61 0.77 -36.58 -18.46
N GLN A 62 2.11 -36.53 -18.54
CA GLN A 62 3.00 -37.12 -17.52
C GLN A 62 2.76 -36.50 -16.14
N LYS A 63 2.53 -35.18 -16.07
CA LYS A 63 2.12 -34.48 -14.84
C LYS A 63 0.70 -34.79 -14.39
N ARG A 64 -0.07 -35.58 -15.14
CA ARG A 64 -1.50 -35.85 -14.91
C ARG A 64 -2.35 -34.58 -14.82
N ALA A 65 -1.93 -33.51 -15.49
CA ALA A 65 -2.67 -32.26 -15.56
C ALA A 65 -3.79 -32.33 -16.59
N ILE A 66 -3.57 -33.04 -17.69
CA ILE A 66 -4.53 -33.32 -18.73
C ILE A 66 -4.64 -34.83 -19.01
N ARG A 67 -5.74 -35.23 -19.62
CA ARG A 67 -5.91 -36.56 -20.20
C ARG A 67 -6.52 -36.49 -21.58
N GLU A 68 -6.21 -37.43 -22.43
CA GLU A 68 -6.86 -37.62 -23.72
C GLU A 68 -8.24 -38.26 -23.54
N ILE A 69 -9.22 -37.85 -24.33
CA ILE A 69 -10.59 -38.32 -24.26
C ILE A 69 -11.15 -38.69 -25.64
N SER A 70 -12.17 -39.53 -25.66
CA SER A 70 -12.88 -39.90 -26.88
C SER A 70 -13.66 -38.72 -27.49
N HIS A 71 -14.04 -38.86 -28.76
CA HIS A 71 -14.75 -37.83 -29.51
C HIS A 71 -16.30 -37.91 -29.35
N THR A 72 -16.80 -38.83 -28.54
CA THR A 72 -18.19 -39.17 -28.46
C THR A 72 -19.02 -38.31 -27.51
N GLU A 73 -18.39 -37.73 -26.50
CA GLU A 73 -19.09 -36.99 -25.46
C GLU A 73 -19.22 -35.48 -25.79
N PRO A 74 -20.39 -34.87 -25.50
CA PRO A 74 -20.55 -33.42 -25.65
C PRO A 74 -19.77 -32.67 -24.56
N VAL A 75 -18.92 -31.75 -25.00
CA VAL A 75 -18.02 -30.97 -24.14
C VAL A 75 -18.01 -29.50 -24.54
N HIS A 76 -17.46 -28.62 -23.68
CA HIS A 76 -17.19 -27.22 -24.01
C HIS A 76 -15.76 -27.08 -24.50
N PHE A 77 -15.58 -26.58 -25.72
CA PHE A 77 -14.26 -26.41 -26.33
C PHE A 77 -13.69 -25.04 -26.07
N SER A 78 -12.38 -25.02 -25.81
CA SER A 78 -11.54 -23.84 -25.73
C SER A 78 -10.34 -24.00 -26.66
N ARG A 79 -9.79 -22.90 -27.13
CA ARG A 79 -8.58 -22.91 -27.96
C ARG A 79 -7.33 -22.94 -27.11
N VAL A 80 -6.28 -23.63 -27.58
CA VAL A 80 -4.93 -23.53 -27.04
C VAL A 80 -4.00 -22.88 -28.05
N PHE A 81 -2.95 -22.20 -27.56
CA PHE A 81 -1.95 -21.58 -28.42
C PHE A 81 -0.61 -21.45 -27.68
N LEU A 82 0.46 -21.33 -28.44
CA LEU A 82 1.81 -21.13 -27.93
C LEU A 82 2.14 -19.64 -27.82
N VAL A 83 2.65 -19.24 -26.66
CA VAL A 83 3.09 -17.86 -26.40
C VAL A 83 4.58 -17.87 -26.04
N PRO A 84 5.40 -17.01 -26.66
CA PRO A 84 6.81 -16.91 -26.30
C PRO A 84 6.97 -16.36 -24.88
N LYS A 85 7.86 -16.98 -24.09
CA LYS A 85 8.35 -16.47 -22.81
C LYS A 85 9.50 -15.48 -23.06
N LYS A 86 9.83 -14.64 -22.08
CA LYS A 86 10.95 -13.68 -22.14
C LYS A 86 12.31 -14.33 -22.48
N ASN A 87 12.50 -15.60 -22.12
CA ASN A 87 13.71 -16.38 -22.41
C ASN A 87 13.67 -17.13 -23.77
N GLY A 88 12.78 -16.77 -24.68
CA GLY A 88 12.61 -17.41 -26.00
C GLY A 88 11.91 -18.76 -25.98
N LYS A 89 11.71 -19.39 -24.81
CA LYS A 89 10.93 -20.63 -24.70
C LYS A 89 9.44 -20.37 -24.95
N LEU A 90 8.73 -21.35 -25.49
CA LEU A 90 7.28 -21.26 -25.68
C LEU A 90 6.54 -21.76 -24.45
N ARG A 91 5.32 -21.25 -24.23
CA ARG A 91 4.39 -21.69 -23.19
C ARG A 91 3.03 -21.98 -23.81
N LEU A 92 2.46 -23.12 -23.46
CA LEU A 92 1.09 -23.45 -23.81
C LEU A 92 0.10 -22.62 -22.97
N VAL A 93 -0.85 -21.97 -23.61
CA VAL A 93 -1.91 -21.20 -22.98
C VAL A 93 -3.25 -21.70 -23.51
N ILE A 94 -4.20 -21.96 -22.61
CA ILE A 94 -5.60 -22.20 -22.97
C ILE A 94 -6.39 -20.90 -22.89
N ASP A 95 -7.13 -20.59 -23.95
CA ASP A 95 -8.03 -19.44 -23.98
C ASP A 95 -9.40 -19.83 -23.42
N LEU A 96 -9.65 -19.43 -22.20
CA LEU A 96 -10.91 -19.66 -21.51
C LEU A 96 -11.87 -18.46 -21.58
N SER A 97 -11.64 -17.52 -22.50
CA SER A 97 -12.47 -16.32 -22.67
C SER A 97 -13.94 -16.66 -22.97
N LEU A 98 -14.21 -17.81 -23.61
CA LEU A 98 -15.56 -18.32 -23.86
C LEU A 98 -16.23 -18.96 -22.64
N LEU A 99 -15.43 -19.47 -21.68
CA LEU A 99 -15.92 -20.11 -20.45
C LEU A 99 -16.07 -19.10 -19.30
N ASN A 100 -15.09 -18.22 -19.13
CA ASN A 100 -15.02 -17.31 -18.00
C ASN A 100 -16.27 -16.44 -17.76
N PRO A 101 -17.02 -15.96 -18.78
CA PRO A 101 -18.25 -15.19 -18.58
C PRO A 101 -19.39 -15.99 -17.90
N TRP A 102 -19.33 -17.32 -17.93
CA TRP A 102 -20.33 -18.19 -17.27
C TRP A 102 -20.04 -18.43 -15.80
N LEU A 103 -18.84 -18.02 -15.33
CA LEU A 103 -18.37 -18.28 -13.97
C LEU A 103 -18.49 -17.06 -13.09
N HIS A 104 -19.05 -17.25 -11.91
CA HIS A 104 -19.05 -16.23 -10.87
C HIS A 104 -17.68 -16.17 -10.21
N CYS A 105 -16.99 -15.04 -10.38
CA CYS A 105 -15.70 -14.80 -9.76
C CYS A 105 -15.80 -13.68 -8.71
N PRO A 106 -15.99 -14.00 -7.40
CA PRO A 106 -16.03 -12.99 -6.36
C PRO A 106 -14.70 -12.23 -6.27
N LYS A 107 -14.77 -10.95 -5.92
CA LYS A 107 -13.57 -10.15 -5.63
C LYS A 107 -12.78 -10.81 -4.50
N PHE A 108 -11.47 -10.81 -4.62
CA PHE A 108 -10.54 -11.29 -3.60
C PHE A 108 -9.30 -10.39 -3.56
N SER A 109 -8.62 -10.39 -2.43
CA SER A 109 -7.37 -9.65 -2.24
C SER A 109 -6.19 -10.61 -2.09
N MET A 110 -5.07 -10.23 -2.65
CA MET A 110 -3.75 -10.83 -2.45
C MET A 110 -2.86 -9.85 -1.68
N ASP A 111 -1.70 -10.30 -1.23
CA ASP A 111 -0.67 -9.39 -0.75
C ASP A 111 -0.17 -8.59 -1.96
N HIS A 112 -0.58 -7.34 -2.05
CA HIS A 112 -0.14 -6.46 -3.13
C HIS A 112 1.12 -5.70 -2.71
N ALA A 113 1.87 -5.23 -3.68
CA ALA A 113 3.18 -4.62 -3.47
C ALA A 113 3.20 -3.53 -2.38
N GLN A 114 2.13 -2.77 -2.20
CA GLN A 114 2.06 -1.74 -1.16
C GLN A 114 2.11 -2.33 0.26
N VAL A 115 1.33 -3.39 0.54
CA VAL A 115 1.33 -4.07 1.86
C VAL A 115 2.72 -4.64 2.18
N ILE A 116 3.41 -5.14 1.14
CA ILE A 116 4.76 -5.65 1.28
C ILE A 116 5.71 -4.51 1.62
N ARG A 117 5.69 -3.41 0.87
CA ARG A 117 6.55 -2.23 1.09
C ARG A 117 6.38 -1.62 2.49
N GLU A 118 5.15 -1.61 3.02
CA GLU A 118 4.87 -1.12 4.38
C GLU A 118 5.51 -1.97 5.49
N ALA A 119 5.89 -3.20 5.18
CA ALA A 119 6.53 -4.12 6.12
C ALA A 119 8.05 -4.20 5.95
N LEU A 120 8.63 -3.55 4.93
CA LEU A 120 10.07 -3.53 4.70
C LEU A 120 10.75 -2.58 5.70
N ALA A 121 11.92 -2.97 6.16
CA ALA A 121 12.78 -2.12 6.97
C ALA A 121 14.26 -2.28 6.55
N PRO A 122 15.07 -1.22 6.65
CA PRO A 122 16.49 -1.30 6.43
C PRO A 122 17.15 -2.37 7.31
N GLY A 123 18.20 -3.01 6.80
CA GLY A 123 18.94 -4.04 7.52
C GLY A 123 18.27 -5.42 7.58
N MET A 124 17.06 -5.58 7.02
CA MET A 124 16.44 -6.90 6.88
C MET A 124 17.20 -7.78 5.87
N TRP A 125 16.96 -9.06 5.98
CA TRP A 125 17.37 -10.07 5.02
C TRP A 125 16.13 -10.71 4.38
N ALA A 126 16.27 -11.14 3.16
CA ALA A 126 15.20 -11.71 2.36
C ALA A 126 15.57 -13.05 1.76
N THR A 127 14.58 -13.93 1.61
CA THR A 127 14.62 -15.12 0.77
C THR A 127 13.35 -15.19 -0.06
N SER A 128 13.39 -15.84 -1.22
CA SER A 128 12.18 -16.06 -2.03
C SER A 128 12.00 -17.51 -2.39
N ILE A 129 10.73 -17.92 -2.49
CA ILE A 129 10.33 -19.25 -2.96
C ILE A 129 9.39 -19.07 -4.15
N ASP A 130 9.78 -19.65 -5.30
CA ASP A 130 8.95 -19.78 -6.50
C ASP A 130 8.34 -21.18 -6.53
N LEU A 131 7.05 -21.30 -6.79
CA LEU A 131 6.37 -22.58 -6.93
C LEU A 131 6.20 -22.94 -8.40
N SER A 132 6.72 -24.09 -8.82
CA SER A 132 6.49 -24.60 -10.17
C SER A 132 5.04 -24.98 -10.37
N ASP A 133 4.47 -24.61 -11.53
CA ASP A 133 3.14 -25.05 -11.97
C ASP A 133 2.01 -24.82 -10.94
N ALA A 134 2.07 -23.70 -10.21
CA ALA A 134 1.25 -23.39 -9.04
C ALA A 134 -0.22 -23.87 -9.13
N TYR A 135 -0.94 -23.50 -10.19
CA TYR A 135 -2.35 -23.87 -10.32
C TYR A 135 -2.56 -25.36 -10.56
N LEU A 136 -1.62 -26.05 -11.19
CA LEU A 136 -1.74 -27.47 -11.52
C LEU A 136 -1.76 -28.37 -10.28
N HIS A 137 -1.42 -27.85 -9.09
CA HIS A 137 -1.52 -28.59 -7.83
C HIS A 137 -2.95 -28.74 -7.32
N ILE A 138 -3.94 -28.04 -7.90
CA ILE A 138 -5.30 -28.04 -7.39
C ILE A 138 -6.20 -28.81 -8.36
N PRO A 139 -6.77 -29.94 -7.93
CA PRO A 139 -7.64 -30.73 -8.80
C PRO A 139 -8.97 -30.02 -9.07
N ILE A 140 -9.52 -30.24 -10.25
CA ILE A 140 -10.90 -29.90 -10.63
C ILE A 140 -11.78 -31.13 -10.39
N HIS A 141 -12.95 -30.92 -9.81
CA HIS A 141 -13.91 -32.00 -9.60
C HIS A 141 -14.33 -32.63 -10.94
N PRO A 142 -14.36 -33.98 -11.09
CA PRO A 142 -14.56 -34.67 -12.37
C PRO A 142 -15.78 -34.24 -13.17
N LYS A 143 -16.87 -33.90 -12.49
CA LYS A 143 -18.12 -33.37 -13.10
C LYS A 143 -17.88 -32.14 -14.01
N TYR A 144 -16.81 -31.40 -13.78
CA TYR A 144 -16.52 -30.14 -14.48
C TYR A 144 -15.42 -30.24 -15.54
N TRP A 145 -14.71 -31.36 -15.65
CA TRP A 145 -13.66 -31.56 -16.65
C TRP A 145 -14.15 -31.30 -18.08
N LYS A 146 -15.38 -31.71 -18.38
CA LYS A 146 -16.01 -31.49 -19.68
C LYS A 146 -16.13 -30.02 -20.13
N PHE A 147 -15.92 -29.06 -19.21
CA PHE A 147 -15.91 -27.63 -19.52
C PHE A 147 -14.50 -27.09 -19.81
N LEU A 148 -13.46 -27.91 -19.65
CA LEU A 148 -12.04 -27.53 -19.77
C LEU A 148 -11.36 -28.37 -20.87
N VAL A 149 -12.04 -28.48 -22.01
CA VAL A 149 -11.60 -29.34 -23.12
C VAL A 149 -11.05 -28.49 -24.26
N PHE A 150 -10.00 -29.03 -24.92
CA PHE A 150 -9.41 -28.45 -26.13
C PHE A 150 -9.02 -29.56 -27.10
N GLN A 151 -8.84 -29.20 -28.37
CA GLN A 151 -8.46 -30.13 -29.42
C GLN A 151 -7.23 -29.64 -30.17
N VAL A 152 -6.29 -30.56 -30.40
CA VAL A 152 -5.06 -30.33 -31.18
C VAL A 152 -5.03 -31.37 -32.29
N GLY A 153 -5.16 -30.93 -33.53
CA GLY A 153 -5.35 -31.83 -34.67
C GLY A 153 -6.55 -32.78 -34.44
N ASN A 154 -6.28 -34.06 -34.45
CA ASN A 154 -7.30 -35.11 -34.20
C ASN A 154 -7.32 -35.60 -32.75
N ARG A 155 -6.49 -35.05 -31.85
CA ARG A 155 -6.43 -35.46 -30.44
C ARG A 155 -7.25 -34.50 -29.58
N ARG A 156 -7.98 -35.02 -28.62
CA ARG A 156 -8.83 -34.24 -27.73
C ARG A 156 -8.40 -34.45 -26.30
N PHE A 157 -8.21 -33.34 -25.57
CA PHE A 157 -7.70 -33.31 -24.21
C PHE A 157 -8.63 -32.57 -23.28
N GLN A 158 -8.66 -32.98 -22.02
CA GLN A 158 -9.34 -32.24 -20.95
C GLN A 158 -8.43 -32.00 -19.75
N PHE A 159 -8.52 -30.82 -19.15
CA PHE A 159 -7.83 -30.53 -17.90
C PHE A 159 -8.52 -31.20 -16.71
N MET A 160 -7.72 -31.83 -15.85
CA MET A 160 -8.14 -32.41 -14.57
C MET A 160 -7.80 -31.54 -13.37
N VAL A 161 -6.98 -30.52 -13.57
CA VAL A 161 -6.46 -29.56 -12.58
C VAL A 161 -6.78 -28.13 -13.02
N LEU A 162 -6.57 -27.13 -12.12
CA LEU A 162 -6.79 -25.74 -12.46
C LEU A 162 -5.85 -25.28 -13.59
N PRO A 163 -6.39 -24.91 -14.76
CA PRO A 163 -5.55 -24.40 -15.85
C PRO A 163 -5.24 -22.90 -15.66
N PHE A 164 -4.14 -22.47 -16.25
CA PHE A 164 -3.88 -21.05 -16.46
C PHE A 164 -4.94 -20.48 -17.41
N GLY A 165 -5.42 -19.24 -17.14
CA GLY A 165 -6.50 -18.60 -17.92
C GLY A 165 -7.89 -18.73 -17.32
N LEU A 166 -8.13 -19.62 -16.36
CA LEU A 166 -9.39 -19.68 -15.62
C LEU A 166 -9.48 -18.49 -14.64
N ASN A 167 -10.53 -17.66 -14.77
CA ASN A 167 -10.67 -16.41 -13.98
C ASN A 167 -10.72 -16.65 -12.46
N THR A 168 -11.15 -17.84 -12.03
CA THR A 168 -11.20 -18.21 -10.60
C THR A 168 -9.91 -18.83 -10.06
N ALA A 169 -8.96 -19.26 -10.93
CA ALA A 169 -7.75 -19.95 -10.51
C ALA A 169 -6.90 -19.15 -9.52
N PRO A 170 -6.61 -17.84 -9.71
CA PRO A 170 -5.84 -17.06 -8.75
C PRO A 170 -6.49 -17.02 -7.36
N ARG A 171 -7.81 -16.86 -7.32
CA ARG A 171 -8.58 -16.83 -6.06
C ARG A 171 -8.51 -18.16 -5.32
N VAL A 172 -8.69 -19.27 -6.04
CA VAL A 172 -8.69 -20.62 -5.46
C VAL A 172 -7.32 -20.97 -4.92
N PHE A 173 -6.28 -20.73 -5.71
CA PHE A 173 -4.90 -20.96 -5.31
C PHE A 173 -4.53 -20.13 -4.06
N SER A 174 -4.82 -18.82 -4.08
CA SER A 174 -4.59 -17.95 -2.92
C SER A 174 -5.36 -18.42 -1.67
N ALA A 175 -6.59 -18.92 -1.82
CA ALA A 175 -7.37 -19.45 -0.69
C ALA A 175 -6.73 -20.71 -0.09
N VAL A 176 -6.18 -21.60 -0.91
CA VAL A 176 -5.44 -22.79 -0.46
C VAL A 176 -4.15 -22.38 0.25
N MET A 177 -3.38 -21.48 -0.36
CA MET A 177 -2.10 -21.02 0.20
C MET A 177 -2.25 -20.22 1.49
N LYS A 178 -3.40 -19.57 1.73
CA LYS A 178 -3.69 -18.90 3.01
C LYS A 178 -3.58 -19.82 4.24
N ALA A 179 -3.86 -21.11 4.08
CA ALA A 179 -3.70 -22.08 5.17
C ALA A 179 -2.22 -22.28 5.53
N LEU A 180 -1.35 -22.36 4.51
CA LEU A 180 0.10 -22.46 4.69
C LEU A 180 0.68 -21.16 5.26
N LYS A 181 0.25 -20.01 4.73
CA LYS A 181 0.65 -18.70 5.26
C LYS A 181 0.28 -18.52 6.73
N ARG A 182 -0.92 -18.97 7.14
CA ARG A 182 -1.32 -18.93 8.55
C ARG A 182 -0.40 -19.80 9.42
N TRP A 183 -0.08 -21.00 8.95
CA TRP A 183 0.88 -21.85 9.65
C TRP A 183 2.26 -21.18 9.76
N ALA A 184 2.79 -20.62 8.68
CA ALA A 184 4.07 -19.93 8.69
C ALA A 184 4.09 -18.77 9.70
N ARG A 185 3.04 -17.96 9.74
CA ARG A 185 2.90 -16.87 10.72
C ARG A 185 2.84 -17.36 12.17
N GLN A 186 2.23 -18.52 12.41
CA GLN A 186 2.22 -19.16 13.76
C GLN A 186 3.62 -19.62 14.18
N GLN A 187 4.53 -19.85 13.22
CA GLN A 187 5.95 -20.15 13.48
C GLN A 187 6.81 -18.87 13.56
N GLY A 188 6.21 -17.67 13.56
CA GLY A 188 6.93 -16.40 13.60
C GLY A 188 7.49 -15.95 12.26
N MET A 189 7.17 -16.62 11.15
CA MET A 189 7.67 -16.28 9.82
C MET A 189 6.96 -15.05 9.24
N LEU A 190 7.69 -14.02 8.87
CA LEU A 190 7.17 -12.90 8.09
C LEU A 190 7.14 -13.30 6.61
N LEU A 191 6.00 -13.82 6.16
CA LEU A 191 5.79 -14.37 4.83
C LEU A 191 4.76 -13.56 4.05
N PHE A 192 5.14 -13.14 2.84
CA PHE A 192 4.27 -12.54 1.83
C PHE A 192 4.09 -13.51 0.67
N GLN A 193 2.85 -13.62 0.16
CA GLN A 193 2.49 -14.54 -0.91
C GLN A 193 1.79 -13.78 -2.03
N TYR A 194 2.39 -13.81 -3.21
CA TYR A 194 1.77 -13.33 -4.44
C TYR A 194 1.73 -14.46 -5.46
N LEU A 195 0.63 -15.23 -5.44
CA LEU A 195 0.47 -16.46 -6.23
C LEU A 195 1.62 -17.46 -5.96
N ASP A 196 2.41 -17.76 -7.00
CA ASP A 196 3.57 -18.63 -7.00
C ASP A 196 4.84 -18.00 -6.41
N ASP A 197 4.91 -16.66 -6.38
CA ASP A 197 6.06 -15.91 -5.86
C ASP A 197 5.88 -15.59 -4.36
N TRP A 198 6.78 -16.06 -3.52
CA TRP A 198 6.73 -15.85 -2.07
C TRP A 198 8.00 -15.18 -1.57
N LEU A 199 7.85 -14.22 -0.66
CA LEU A 199 8.94 -13.49 -0.03
C LEU A 199 8.91 -13.71 1.48
N GLN A 200 10.04 -14.10 2.06
CA GLN A 200 10.26 -14.13 3.51
C GLN A 200 11.25 -13.06 3.92
N LEU A 201 11.04 -12.47 5.08
CA LEU A 201 11.88 -11.41 5.63
C LEU A 201 12.21 -11.69 7.09
N HIS A 202 13.43 -11.36 7.50
CA HIS A 202 13.84 -11.36 8.91
C HIS A 202 15.06 -10.47 9.14
N LEU A 203 15.26 -9.97 10.36
CA LEU A 203 16.44 -9.17 10.73
C LEU A 203 17.69 -10.04 10.96
N ILE A 204 17.51 -11.32 11.28
CA ILE A 204 18.59 -12.26 11.62
C ILE A 204 18.69 -13.32 10.53
N THR A 205 19.82 -13.41 9.87
CA THR A 205 20.10 -14.33 8.75
C THR A 205 19.86 -15.78 9.11
N GLN A 206 20.35 -16.22 10.26
CA GLN A 206 20.24 -17.61 10.70
C GLN A 206 18.78 -18.04 10.89
N VAL A 207 17.98 -17.20 11.53
CA VAL A 207 16.54 -17.43 11.71
C VAL A 207 15.82 -17.47 10.35
N LEU A 208 16.18 -16.59 9.43
CA LEU A 208 15.59 -16.57 8.10
C LEU A 208 15.92 -17.85 7.33
N SER A 209 17.19 -18.31 7.38
CA SER A 209 17.62 -19.57 6.74
C SER A 209 16.83 -20.76 7.28
N GLU A 210 16.70 -20.88 8.62
CA GLU A 210 15.90 -21.93 9.24
C GLU A 210 14.42 -21.88 8.83
N HIS A 211 13.83 -20.70 8.83
CA HIS A 211 12.44 -20.45 8.39
C HIS A 211 12.24 -20.85 6.92
N THR A 212 13.19 -20.48 6.06
CA THR A 212 13.15 -20.82 4.62
C THR A 212 13.19 -22.32 4.40
N MET A 213 14.11 -23.02 5.08
CA MET A 213 14.22 -24.47 5.01
C MET A 213 12.97 -25.18 5.57
N GLN A 214 12.42 -24.69 6.67
CA GLN A 214 11.17 -25.22 7.24
C GLN A 214 9.99 -25.04 6.28
N LEU A 215 9.88 -23.86 5.64
CA LEU A 215 8.83 -23.57 4.67
C LEU A 215 8.97 -24.45 3.42
N ALA A 216 10.16 -24.56 2.86
CA ALA A 216 10.44 -25.41 1.69
C ALA A 216 10.10 -26.88 1.97
N LYS A 217 10.59 -27.45 3.10
CA LYS A 217 10.23 -28.79 3.54
C LYS A 217 8.72 -28.97 3.75
N ARG A 218 8.04 -27.93 4.27
CA ARG A 218 6.59 -27.95 4.45
C ARG A 218 5.86 -27.97 3.12
N CYS A 219 6.31 -27.18 2.14
CA CYS A 219 5.78 -27.20 0.78
C CYS A 219 5.89 -28.60 0.16
N GLN A 220 7.06 -29.20 0.22
CA GLN A 220 7.30 -30.57 -0.30
C GLN A 220 6.39 -31.61 0.37
N ARG A 221 6.26 -31.57 1.71
CA ARG A 221 5.35 -32.48 2.46
C ARG A 221 3.88 -32.31 2.07
N LEU A 222 3.49 -31.14 1.56
CA LEU A 222 2.14 -30.85 1.08
C LEU A 222 1.98 -31.16 -0.42
N GLY A 223 3.01 -31.68 -1.09
CA GLY A 223 3.00 -31.98 -2.50
C GLY A 223 3.20 -30.76 -3.41
N LEU A 224 3.61 -29.60 -2.85
CA LEU A 224 3.94 -28.43 -3.64
C LEU A 224 5.36 -28.55 -4.20
N ILE A 225 5.53 -28.20 -5.46
CA ILE A 225 6.82 -28.31 -6.16
C ILE A 225 7.52 -26.95 -6.07
N VAL A 226 8.58 -26.88 -5.26
CA VAL A 226 9.45 -25.72 -5.17
C VAL A 226 10.38 -25.69 -6.38
N ASN A 227 10.46 -24.56 -7.06
CA ASN A 227 11.40 -24.31 -8.15
C ASN A 227 12.71 -23.77 -7.58
N PHE A 228 13.65 -24.67 -7.29
CA PHE A 228 14.95 -24.33 -6.70
C PHE A 228 15.80 -23.43 -7.59
N GLU A 229 15.67 -23.53 -8.92
CA GLU A 229 16.45 -22.69 -9.86
C GLU A 229 16.03 -21.21 -9.83
N LYS A 230 14.77 -20.94 -9.50
CA LYS A 230 14.24 -19.57 -9.45
C LYS A 230 14.07 -19.02 -8.04
N SER A 231 14.17 -19.89 -7.04
CA SER A 231 14.07 -19.52 -5.64
C SER A 231 15.42 -18.98 -5.15
N GLU A 232 15.39 -17.89 -4.37
CA GLU A 232 16.53 -17.40 -3.63
C GLU A 232 16.42 -17.89 -2.19
N LEU A 233 17.10 -19.03 -1.88
CA LEU A 233 16.96 -19.70 -0.58
C LEU A 233 17.98 -19.22 0.43
N ASP A 234 19.09 -18.66 -0.03
CA ASP A 234 20.11 -18.08 0.83
C ASP A 234 19.71 -16.66 1.21
N PRO A 235 19.81 -16.27 2.49
CA PRO A 235 19.50 -14.93 2.92
C PRO A 235 20.33 -13.87 2.19
N THR A 236 19.66 -12.93 1.55
CA THR A 236 20.27 -11.82 0.82
C THR A 236 19.67 -10.48 1.25
N GLN A 237 20.47 -9.43 1.15
CA GLN A 237 19.99 -8.05 1.33
C GLN A 237 19.60 -7.37 0.02
N GLN A 238 19.74 -8.06 -1.11
CA GLN A 238 19.34 -7.55 -2.42
C GLN A 238 18.52 -8.61 -3.15
N ILE A 239 17.25 -8.32 -3.37
CA ILE A 239 16.35 -9.27 -4.03
C ILE A 239 15.37 -8.53 -4.96
N VAL A 240 15.04 -9.18 -6.08
CA VAL A 240 13.99 -8.69 -6.97
C VAL A 240 12.69 -9.42 -6.65
N PHE A 241 11.66 -8.65 -6.27
CA PHE A 241 10.35 -9.20 -5.97
C PHE A 241 9.23 -8.36 -6.60
N LEU A 242 8.31 -8.99 -7.31
CA LEU A 242 7.22 -8.35 -8.09
C LEU A 242 7.71 -7.25 -9.04
N GLY A 243 8.96 -7.34 -9.50
CA GLY A 243 9.61 -6.38 -10.38
C GLY A 243 10.16 -5.14 -9.67
N ASP A 244 10.15 -5.09 -8.35
CA ASP A 244 10.85 -4.11 -7.53
C ASP A 244 12.19 -4.71 -7.08
N HIS A 245 13.27 -3.93 -7.15
CA HIS A 245 14.57 -4.29 -6.60
C HIS A 245 14.66 -3.76 -5.16
N LEU A 246 14.62 -4.67 -4.20
CA LEU A 246 14.69 -4.38 -2.77
C LEU A 246 16.16 -4.45 -2.34
N ASN A 247 16.72 -3.34 -1.89
CA ASN A 247 18.07 -3.25 -1.32
C ASN A 247 17.96 -2.88 0.16
N PHE A 248 18.03 -3.88 1.01
CA PHE A 248 17.90 -3.72 2.46
C PHE A 248 19.16 -3.14 3.12
N ALA A 249 20.33 -3.31 2.49
CA ALA A 249 21.58 -2.73 2.98
C ALA A 249 21.52 -1.19 2.91
N ASP A 250 21.05 -0.65 1.79
CA ASP A 250 20.87 0.79 1.61
C ASP A 250 19.51 1.29 2.15
N GLY A 251 18.60 0.36 2.49
CA GLY A 251 17.24 0.68 2.91
C GLY A 251 16.38 1.31 1.80
N MET A 252 16.62 0.93 0.55
CA MET A 252 16.02 1.54 -0.64
C MET A 252 15.28 0.51 -1.51
N ILE A 253 14.26 0.97 -2.23
CA ILE A 253 13.51 0.22 -3.23
C ILE A 253 13.69 0.92 -4.58
N TYR A 254 14.14 0.17 -5.59
CA TYR A 254 14.38 0.70 -6.92
C TYR A 254 13.54 -0.02 -7.97
N PRO A 255 13.18 0.63 -9.09
CA PRO A 255 12.77 -0.09 -10.29
C PRO A 255 13.91 -1.02 -10.77
N THR A 256 13.56 -2.18 -11.32
CA THR A 256 14.58 -3.01 -11.99
C THR A 256 15.04 -2.35 -13.28
N GLN A 257 16.31 -2.57 -13.66
CA GLN A 257 16.85 -2.09 -14.93
C GLN A 257 16.00 -2.57 -16.13
N GLN A 258 15.51 -3.80 -16.07
CA GLN A 258 14.63 -4.34 -17.10
C GLN A 258 13.30 -3.56 -17.20
N ARG A 259 12.73 -3.14 -16.06
CA ARG A 259 11.50 -2.33 -16.04
C ARG A 259 11.76 -0.95 -16.61
N PHE A 260 12.87 -0.32 -16.25
CA PHE A 260 13.27 0.97 -16.78
C PHE A 260 13.46 0.90 -18.32
N GLN A 261 14.19 -0.10 -18.84
CA GLN A 261 14.36 -0.28 -20.27
C GLN A 261 13.02 -0.47 -20.99
N ALA A 262 12.10 -1.27 -20.41
CA ALA A 262 10.76 -1.45 -20.97
C ALA A 262 9.93 -0.17 -20.99
N ILE A 263 10.15 0.75 -20.04
CA ILE A 263 9.56 2.11 -20.07
C ILE A 263 10.15 2.90 -21.22
N CYS A 264 11.48 2.97 -21.34
CA CYS A 264 12.17 3.70 -22.41
C CYS A 264 11.73 3.23 -23.81
N ASP A 265 11.67 1.91 -24.03
CA ASP A 265 11.25 1.32 -25.30
C ASP A 265 9.81 1.72 -25.65
N LYS A 266 8.90 1.68 -24.69
CA LYS A 266 7.50 2.07 -24.94
C LYS A 266 7.30 3.56 -25.08
N VAL A 267 8.02 4.37 -24.32
CA VAL A 267 8.01 5.83 -24.48
C VAL A 267 8.51 6.20 -25.87
N ALA A 268 9.62 5.58 -26.32
CA ALA A 268 10.15 5.82 -27.67
C ALA A 268 9.13 5.49 -28.77
N LEU A 269 8.35 4.40 -28.62
CA LEU A 269 7.27 4.05 -29.56
C LEU A 269 6.12 5.06 -29.58
N VAL A 270 5.84 5.72 -28.45
CA VAL A 270 4.74 6.69 -28.32
C VAL A 270 5.19 8.09 -28.78
N VAL A 271 6.44 8.48 -28.46
CA VAL A 271 6.94 9.83 -28.71
C VAL A 271 7.44 10.01 -30.14
N ARG A 272 7.87 8.94 -30.85
CA ARG A 272 8.37 9.01 -32.23
C ARG A 272 7.34 9.51 -33.23
N HIS A 273 6.06 9.35 -32.96
CA HIS A 273 4.99 9.68 -33.89
C HIS A 273 3.94 10.55 -33.20
N GLU A 274 3.30 11.45 -33.94
CA GLU A 274 2.17 12.23 -33.41
C GLU A 274 0.93 11.38 -33.12
N SER A 275 0.88 10.14 -33.61
CA SER A 275 -0.20 9.19 -33.35
C SER A 275 0.34 7.79 -33.09
N ALA A 276 -0.34 7.04 -32.21
CA ALA A 276 -0.03 5.65 -31.92
C ALA A 276 -1.32 4.83 -31.71
N PRO A 277 -1.26 3.48 -31.89
CA PRO A 277 -2.38 2.63 -31.52
C PRO A 277 -2.71 2.77 -30.04
N PHE A 278 -3.99 2.97 -29.70
CA PHE A 278 -4.42 3.16 -28.30
C PHE A 278 -3.97 2.02 -27.37
N LYS A 279 -3.85 0.79 -27.89
CA LYS A 279 -3.31 -0.37 -27.15
C LYS A 279 -1.89 -0.11 -26.60
N ILE A 280 -1.01 0.55 -27.40
CA ILE A 280 0.38 0.83 -26.99
C ILE A 280 0.38 1.89 -25.89
N VAL A 281 -0.38 2.97 -26.09
CA VAL A 281 -0.50 4.08 -25.11
C VAL A 281 -1.08 3.58 -23.79
N HIS A 282 -2.15 2.79 -23.84
CA HIS A 282 -2.77 2.20 -22.65
C HIS A 282 -1.87 1.17 -21.95
N SER A 283 -1.06 0.42 -22.72
CA SER A 283 -0.06 -0.49 -22.16
C SER A 283 1.10 0.24 -21.48
N LEU A 284 1.53 1.40 -22.02
CA LEU A 284 2.50 2.27 -21.36
C LEU A 284 1.95 2.81 -20.05
N LEU A 285 0.70 3.33 -20.02
CA LEU A 285 0.05 3.77 -18.80
C LEU A 285 0.06 2.69 -17.73
N GLY A 286 -0.24 1.43 -18.08
CA GLY A 286 -0.21 0.29 -17.15
C GLY A 286 1.19 0.06 -16.56
N LEU A 287 2.24 0.20 -17.37
CA LEU A 287 3.64 0.05 -16.93
C LEU A 287 4.06 1.18 -15.98
N LEU A 288 3.73 2.43 -16.30
CA LEU A 288 4.01 3.60 -15.46
C LEU A 288 3.24 3.51 -14.13
N ALA A 289 1.95 3.13 -14.17
CA ALA A 289 1.13 2.94 -12.96
C ALA A 289 1.64 1.81 -12.05
N ALA A 290 2.29 0.78 -12.59
CA ALA A 290 2.93 -0.25 -11.78
C ALA A 290 4.25 0.22 -11.14
N THR A 291 4.88 1.25 -11.72
CA THR A 291 6.21 1.74 -11.30
C THR A 291 6.11 2.98 -10.39
N GLU A 292 5.07 3.80 -10.52
CA GLU A 292 4.91 5.10 -9.85
C GLU A 292 5.14 5.09 -8.34
N LYS A 293 4.85 3.96 -7.70
CA LYS A 293 4.93 3.82 -6.23
C LYS A 293 6.36 3.75 -5.69
N ILE A 294 7.32 3.51 -6.58
CA ILE A 294 8.74 3.40 -6.26
C ILE A 294 9.59 4.46 -6.97
N VAL A 295 8.92 5.40 -7.64
CA VAL A 295 9.56 6.56 -8.30
C VAL A 295 9.00 7.83 -7.68
N PRO A 296 9.82 8.62 -6.96
CA PRO A 296 9.39 9.91 -6.42
C PRO A 296 8.77 10.78 -7.50
N PHE A 297 7.66 11.42 -7.22
CA PHE A 297 6.89 12.25 -8.17
C PHE A 297 6.44 11.54 -9.46
N GLY A 298 6.70 10.24 -9.62
CA GLY A 298 6.39 9.50 -10.85
C GLY A 298 4.95 9.68 -11.31
N ARG A 299 3.99 9.69 -10.38
CA ARG A 299 2.58 9.86 -10.74
C ARG A 299 2.25 11.25 -11.27
N LEU A 300 2.98 12.28 -10.85
CA LEU A 300 2.86 13.63 -11.37
C LEU A 300 3.12 13.65 -12.89
N HIS A 301 4.22 13.00 -13.30
CA HIS A 301 4.74 12.99 -14.67
C HIS A 301 4.07 11.98 -15.63
N PHE A 302 2.88 11.44 -15.30
CA PHE A 302 2.00 10.77 -16.27
C PHE A 302 0.52 11.13 -16.09
N ARG A 303 0.24 12.23 -15.42
CA ARG A 303 -1.13 12.70 -15.22
C ARG A 303 -1.83 13.06 -16.51
N MET A 304 -1.12 13.68 -17.44
CA MET A 304 -1.68 14.01 -18.75
C MET A 304 -1.95 12.74 -19.54
N LEU A 305 -1.07 11.74 -19.50
CA LEU A 305 -1.30 10.43 -20.10
C LEU A 305 -2.51 9.73 -19.47
N LEU A 306 -2.66 9.77 -18.14
CA LEU A 306 -3.79 9.16 -17.44
C LEU A 306 -5.12 9.82 -17.84
N ARG A 307 -5.17 11.16 -17.93
CA ARG A 307 -6.35 11.89 -18.43
C ARG A 307 -6.66 11.52 -19.86
N PHE A 308 -5.66 11.50 -20.70
CA PHE A 308 -5.77 11.13 -22.12
C PHE A 308 -6.39 9.72 -22.26
N CYS A 309 -5.84 8.73 -21.57
CA CYS A 309 -6.38 7.37 -21.62
C CYS A 309 -7.80 7.29 -21.04
N SER A 310 -8.09 7.98 -19.94
CA SER A 310 -9.42 8.02 -19.34
C SER A 310 -10.47 8.60 -20.28
N PHE A 311 -10.12 9.67 -21.00
CA PHE A 311 -10.97 10.26 -22.04
C PHE A 311 -11.29 9.26 -23.15
N HIS A 312 -10.27 8.61 -23.73
CA HIS A 312 -10.44 7.66 -24.81
C HIS A 312 -11.21 6.40 -24.40
N LEU A 313 -11.02 5.92 -23.15
CA LEU A 313 -11.80 4.81 -22.59
C LEU A 313 -13.28 5.17 -22.41
N SER A 314 -13.59 6.38 -21.93
CA SER A 314 -14.98 6.84 -21.78
C SER A 314 -15.70 6.96 -23.11
N HIS A 315 -14.98 7.28 -24.20
CA HIS A 315 -15.49 7.33 -25.57
C HIS A 315 -15.42 5.97 -26.31
N LYS A 316 -15.12 4.87 -25.58
CA LYS A 316 -15.06 3.51 -26.11
C LYS A 316 -14.15 3.33 -27.34
N VAL A 317 -13.03 4.08 -27.38
CA VAL A 317 -12.05 3.98 -28.47
C VAL A 317 -11.52 2.55 -28.56
N LYS A 318 -11.47 1.99 -29.75
CA LYS A 318 -11.01 0.61 -30.00
C LYS A 318 -9.50 0.50 -29.78
N ARG A 319 -9.05 -0.63 -29.27
CA ARG A 319 -7.63 -0.83 -28.86
C ARG A 319 -6.62 -0.62 -30.00
N TRP A 320 -6.99 -0.91 -31.24
CA TRP A 320 -6.14 -0.76 -32.42
C TRP A 320 -6.29 0.59 -33.15
N GLN A 321 -7.24 1.43 -32.71
CA GLN A 321 -7.46 2.74 -33.28
C GLN A 321 -6.27 3.65 -33.00
N GLN A 322 -5.82 4.38 -34.05
CA GLN A 322 -4.82 5.41 -33.92
C GLN A 322 -5.38 6.60 -33.15
N VAL A 323 -4.63 7.10 -32.19
CA VAL A 323 -4.96 8.27 -31.37
C VAL A 323 -3.87 9.30 -31.49
N TYR A 324 -4.24 10.55 -31.67
CA TYR A 324 -3.30 11.68 -31.70
C TYR A 324 -2.83 12.01 -30.29
N ILE A 325 -1.53 12.18 -30.10
CA ILE A 325 -0.90 12.39 -28.80
C ILE A 325 -0.46 13.85 -28.70
N HIS A 326 -1.07 14.58 -27.76
CA HIS A 326 -0.78 15.98 -27.54
C HIS A 326 0.63 16.21 -26.96
N SER A 327 1.23 17.35 -27.26
CA SER A 327 2.57 17.76 -26.79
C SER A 327 2.72 17.69 -25.26
N ALA A 328 1.68 18.03 -24.51
CA ALA A 328 1.69 17.92 -23.04
C ALA A 328 1.89 16.48 -22.53
N VAL A 329 1.40 15.46 -23.28
CA VAL A 329 1.65 14.05 -22.95
C VAL A 329 3.09 13.67 -23.27
N HIS A 330 3.62 14.18 -24.41
CA HIS A 330 5.03 13.95 -24.77
C HIS A 330 5.97 14.51 -23.71
N HIS A 331 5.72 15.71 -23.21
CA HIS A 331 6.55 16.35 -22.18
C HIS A 331 6.58 15.49 -20.89
N ASP A 332 5.43 15.04 -20.41
CA ASP A 332 5.36 14.14 -19.25
C ASP A 332 6.17 12.84 -19.48
N LEU A 333 6.08 12.27 -20.70
CA LEU A 333 6.74 11.00 -21.00
C LEU A 333 8.27 11.12 -21.10
N LEU A 334 8.80 12.26 -21.52
CA LEU A 334 10.26 12.50 -21.60
C LEU A 334 10.91 12.46 -20.21
N TRP A 335 10.22 12.87 -19.16
CA TRP A 335 10.70 12.76 -17.78
C TRP A 335 11.00 11.30 -17.38
N TRP A 336 10.21 10.33 -17.89
CA TRP A 336 10.32 8.91 -17.55
C TRP A 336 11.49 8.16 -18.22
N ILE A 337 12.16 8.76 -19.18
CA ILE A 337 13.36 8.16 -19.82
C ILE A 337 14.67 8.65 -19.20
N ASP A 338 14.61 9.59 -18.28
CA ASP A 338 15.78 10.02 -17.52
C ASP A 338 16.02 9.07 -16.32
N PRO A 339 17.20 8.38 -16.30
CA PRO A 339 17.53 7.48 -15.20
C PRO A 339 17.68 8.19 -13.85
N VAL A 340 18.06 9.49 -13.86
CA VAL A 340 18.17 10.30 -12.61
C VAL A 340 16.82 10.38 -11.91
N ASN A 341 15.75 10.51 -12.65
CA ASN A 341 14.40 10.57 -12.11
C ASN A 341 13.88 9.19 -11.69
N VAL A 342 13.99 8.21 -12.60
CA VAL A 342 13.30 6.92 -12.46
C VAL A 342 14.06 5.95 -11.55
N MET A 343 15.40 5.95 -11.62
CA MET A 343 16.24 5.01 -10.85
C MET A 343 16.65 5.55 -9.47
N LYS A 344 16.14 6.73 -9.06
CA LYS A 344 16.37 7.31 -7.73
C LYS A 344 15.84 6.40 -6.61
N GLY A 345 14.72 5.70 -6.85
CA GLY A 345 14.09 4.83 -5.88
C GLY A 345 13.43 5.58 -4.72
N ILE A 346 12.89 4.81 -3.77
CA ILE A 346 12.30 5.34 -2.54
C ILE A 346 12.89 4.64 -1.32
N SER A 347 12.92 5.33 -0.17
CA SER A 347 13.32 4.71 1.10
C SER A 347 12.28 3.68 1.58
N MET A 348 12.75 2.56 2.15
CA MET A 348 11.92 1.61 2.89
C MET A 348 11.38 2.21 4.18
N SER A 349 12.15 3.10 4.81
CA SER A 349 11.68 3.86 5.96
C SER A 349 10.76 4.97 5.49
N GLN A 350 9.55 5.01 6.02
CA GLN A 350 8.71 6.18 5.81
C GLN A 350 9.39 7.40 6.44
N ALA A 351 9.66 8.41 5.63
CA ALA A 351 10.18 9.67 6.15
C ALA A 351 9.17 10.23 7.16
N MET A 352 9.58 10.28 8.42
CA MET A 352 8.80 10.97 9.44
C MET A 352 8.75 12.44 9.04
N PRO A 353 7.57 13.07 9.07
CA PRO A 353 7.49 14.49 8.76
C PRO A 353 8.29 15.27 9.80
N SER A 354 9.27 16.03 9.30
CA SER A 354 10.08 16.94 10.13
C SER A 354 9.36 18.26 10.40
N LEU A 355 8.31 18.53 9.62
CA LEU A 355 7.52 19.75 9.70
C LEU A 355 6.05 19.45 9.51
N GLN A 356 5.19 20.07 10.33
CA GLN A 356 3.74 20.03 10.18
C GLN A 356 3.21 21.42 9.84
N ILE A 357 2.32 21.49 8.85
CA ILE A 357 1.67 22.71 8.41
C ILE A 357 0.18 22.48 8.40
N GLN A 358 -0.56 23.33 9.10
CA GLN A 358 -2.02 23.38 9.02
C GLN A 358 -2.42 24.46 8.04
N THR A 359 -3.37 24.15 7.15
CA THR A 359 -3.91 25.11 6.19
C THR A 359 -5.43 25.10 6.23
N ASP A 360 -6.03 26.26 6.01
CA ASP A 360 -7.46 26.44 5.91
C ASP A 360 -7.80 27.58 4.96
N ALA A 361 -8.92 27.47 4.27
CA ALA A 361 -9.45 28.54 3.46
C ALA A 361 -10.94 28.79 3.77
N SER A 362 -11.28 30.06 3.88
CA SER A 362 -12.66 30.54 3.86
C SER A 362 -12.97 31.22 2.52
N THR A 363 -14.18 31.62 2.32
CA THR A 363 -14.56 32.45 1.15
C THR A 363 -13.94 33.86 1.18
N THR A 364 -13.44 34.31 2.33
CA THR A 364 -12.88 35.66 2.53
C THR A 364 -11.34 35.67 2.55
N GLY A 365 -10.70 34.62 3.08
CA GLY A 365 -9.27 34.60 3.27
C GLY A 365 -8.68 33.20 3.43
N TRP A 366 -7.40 33.16 3.72
CA TRP A 366 -6.62 31.95 3.96
C TRP A 366 -5.83 32.03 5.25
N GLY A 367 -5.59 30.90 5.87
CA GLY A 367 -4.83 30.76 7.09
C GLY A 367 -3.83 29.60 7.02
N ILE A 368 -2.62 29.81 7.52
CA ILE A 368 -1.53 28.83 7.57
C ILE A 368 -0.94 28.87 8.98
N SER A 369 -0.75 27.72 9.59
CA SER A 369 -0.05 27.59 10.87
C SER A 369 1.11 26.62 10.73
N CYS A 370 2.32 27.07 11.14
CA CYS A 370 3.54 26.28 11.08
C CYS A 370 4.44 26.68 12.26
N ARG A 371 4.82 25.72 13.11
CA ARG A 371 5.72 25.96 14.25
C ARG A 371 5.36 27.19 15.09
N GLY A 372 4.09 27.38 15.39
CA GLY A 372 3.60 28.55 16.15
C GLY A 372 3.54 29.87 15.36
N THR A 373 4.11 29.92 14.16
CA THR A 373 3.93 31.06 13.25
C THR A 373 2.60 30.91 12.52
N VAL A 374 1.81 31.97 12.53
CA VAL A 374 0.53 32.02 11.82
C VAL A 374 0.62 33.08 10.73
N LEU A 375 0.29 32.66 9.52
CA LEU A 375 0.17 33.52 8.36
C LEU A 375 -1.29 33.58 7.93
N SER A 376 -1.76 34.74 7.55
CA SER A 376 -3.12 34.91 7.03
C SER A 376 -3.15 35.97 5.94
N GLY A 377 -4.21 35.95 5.16
CA GLY A 377 -4.43 36.97 4.14
C GLY A 377 -5.83 36.90 3.55
N GLN A 378 -6.18 37.89 2.79
CA GLN A 378 -7.49 37.97 2.12
C GLN A 378 -7.36 37.59 0.65
N TRP A 379 -8.41 36.98 0.13
CA TRP A 379 -8.54 36.69 -1.30
C TRP A 379 -8.81 37.97 -2.10
N THR A 380 -8.28 38.04 -3.30
CA THR A 380 -8.69 39.04 -4.28
C THR A 380 -10.17 38.84 -4.68
N ALA A 381 -10.82 39.89 -5.20
CA ALA A 381 -12.21 39.80 -5.66
C ALA A 381 -12.44 38.65 -6.67
N LYS A 382 -11.45 38.36 -7.55
CA LYS A 382 -11.50 37.25 -8.51
C LYS A 382 -11.42 35.90 -7.81
N GLN A 383 -10.52 35.74 -6.85
CA GLN A 383 -10.34 34.48 -6.12
C GLN A 383 -11.55 34.14 -5.25
N ARG A 384 -12.21 35.09 -4.66
CA ARG A 384 -13.45 34.88 -3.85
C ARG A 384 -14.59 34.19 -4.62
N LEU A 385 -14.56 34.25 -5.94
CA LEU A 385 -15.54 33.58 -6.82
C LEU A 385 -15.16 32.13 -7.14
N GLU A 386 -13.98 31.67 -6.75
CA GLU A 386 -13.54 30.30 -6.98
C GLU A 386 -14.21 29.33 -5.99
N HIS A 387 -14.33 28.08 -6.42
CA HIS A 387 -14.84 27.01 -5.56
C HIS A 387 -13.91 26.76 -4.36
N ILE A 388 -14.47 26.48 -3.19
CA ILE A 388 -13.70 26.33 -1.93
C ILE A 388 -12.53 25.34 -2.07
N ASN A 389 -12.68 24.24 -2.80
CA ASN A 389 -11.60 23.29 -3.01
C ASN A 389 -10.38 23.92 -3.72
N LEU A 390 -10.59 24.93 -4.58
CA LEU A 390 -9.51 25.67 -5.22
C LEU A 390 -8.83 26.62 -4.24
N LEU A 391 -9.62 27.31 -3.41
CA LEU A 391 -9.11 28.20 -2.38
C LEU A 391 -8.25 27.43 -1.37
N GLU A 392 -8.71 26.28 -0.94
CA GLU A 392 -7.96 25.37 -0.07
C GLU A 392 -6.63 24.94 -0.71
N MET A 393 -6.64 24.51 -1.99
CA MET A 393 -5.42 24.13 -2.71
C MET A 393 -4.48 25.33 -2.90
N ARG A 394 -5.03 26.54 -3.15
CA ARG A 394 -4.25 27.78 -3.22
C ARG A 394 -3.57 28.11 -1.91
N THR A 395 -4.24 27.83 -0.77
CA THR A 395 -3.63 28.03 0.55
C THR A 395 -2.40 27.14 0.73
N VAL A 396 -2.44 25.91 0.26
CA VAL A 396 -1.26 25.04 0.24
C VAL A 396 -0.15 25.61 -0.65
N LEU A 397 -0.49 26.12 -1.84
CA LEU A 397 0.48 26.77 -2.73
C LEU A 397 1.10 28.02 -2.07
N ILE A 398 0.30 28.85 -1.40
CA ILE A 398 0.78 30.01 -0.64
C ILE A 398 1.73 29.57 0.48
N ALA A 399 1.41 28.45 1.18
CA ALA A 399 2.29 27.89 2.20
C ALA A 399 3.65 27.50 1.61
N PHE A 400 3.69 26.86 0.44
CA PHE A 400 4.93 26.58 -0.26
C PHE A 400 5.74 27.84 -0.54
N HIS A 401 5.14 28.86 -1.17
CA HIS A 401 5.86 30.10 -1.50
C HIS A 401 6.35 30.87 -0.26
N ARG A 402 5.54 30.92 0.81
CA ARG A 402 5.87 31.71 2.01
C ARG A 402 6.88 31.01 2.92
N LEU A 403 6.86 29.67 2.96
CA LEU A 403 7.67 28.87 3.87
C LEU A 403 8.79 28.11 3.15
N LEU A 404 9.02 28.34 1.86
CA LEU A 404 9.98 27.59 1.05
C LEU A 404 11.36 27.42 1.68
N PRO A 405 11.97 28.45 2.31
CA PRO A 405 13.27 28.28 2.97
C PRO A 405 13.25 27.25 4.13
N LEU A 406 12.08 27.04 4.76
CA LEU A 406 11.91 26.05 5.84
C LEU A 406 11.57 24.66 5.29
N LEU A 407 11.07 24.57 4.04
CA LEU A 407 10.60 23.33 3.44
C LEU A 407 11.70 22.56 2.71
N GLN A 408 12.74 23.24 2.22
CA GLN A 408 13.81 22.65 1.42
C GLN A 408 14.46 21.45 2.10
N ASN A 409 14.55 20.33 1.37
CA ASN A 409 15.11 19.06 1.85
C ASN A 409 14.38 18.46 3.06
N GLN A 410 13.10 18.82 3.28
CA GLN A 410 12.32 18.37 4.43
C GLN A 410 11.19 17.41 4.01
N SER A 411 10.76 16.58 4.97
CA SER A 411 9.49 15.84 4.88
C SER A 411 8.41 16.65 5.60
N VAL A 412 7.40 17.09 4.85
CA VAL A 412 6.38 18.03 5.32
C VAL A 412 5.01 17.36 5.32
N LEU A 413 4.32 17.44 6.46
CA LEU A 413 2.95 16.97 6.60
C LEU A 413 1.98 18.16 6.58
N PHE A 414 1.14 18.22 5.56
CA PHE A 414 0.02 19.14 5.51
C PHE A 414 -1.21 18.54 6.20
N LEU A 415 -1.74 19.25 7.19
CA LEU A 415 -2.96 18.92 7.89
C LEU A 415 -4.08 19.82 7.34
N ILE A 416 -5.06 19.21 6.68
CA ILE A 416 -6.08 19.92 5.88
C ILE A 416 -7.45 19.31 6.19
N ASP A 417 -8.48 20.10 6.37
CA ASP A 417 -9.83 19.61 6.62
C ASP A 417 -10.63 19.32 5.33
N ASN A 418 -10.04 19.56 4.16
CA ASN A 418 -10.62 19.27 2.87
C ASN A 418 -10.10 17.97 2.26
N MET A 419 -10.92 16.90 2.32
CA MET A 419 -10.59 15.57 1.77
C MET A 419 -10.23 15.58 0.28
N THR A 420 -10.78 16.53 -0.50
CA THR A 420 -10.48 16.63 -1.93
C THR A 420 -9.03 17.07 -2.13
N VAL A 421 -8.60 18.10 -1.42
CA VAL A 421 -7.21 18.62 -1.46
C VAL A 421 -6.24 17.55 -0.97
N VAL A 422 -6.51 16.92 0.18
CA VAL A 422 -5.70 15.80 0.68
C VAL A 422 -5.55 14.71 -0.37
N SER A 423 -6.66 14.30 -1.01
CA SER A 423 -6.63 13.26 -2.04
C SER A 423 -5.81 13.65 -3.28
N TYR A 424 -5.85 14.93 -3.69
CA TYR A 424 -5.05 15.43 -4.82
C TYR A 424 -3.56 15.46 -4.50
N LEU A 425 -3.18 15.90 -3.31
CA LEU A 425 -1.77 15.90 -2.87
C LEU A 425 -1.23 14.47 -2.72
N GLN A 426 -1.92 13.59 -1.97
CA GLN A 426 -1.51 12.20 -1.77
C GLN A 426 -1.42 11.40 -3.08
N LYS A 427 -2.32 11.66 -4.02
CA LYS A 427 -2.36 10.98 -5.31
C LYS A 427 -1.60 11.71 -6.40
N GLN A 428 -0.89 12.78 -6.06
CA GLN A 428 -0.16 13.63 -7.03
C GLN A 428 -1.06 14.08 -8.17
N GLY A 429 -2.25 14.63 -7.86
CA GLY A 429 -3.23 15.12 -8.81
C GLY A 429 -4.48 14.24 -8.97
N GLY A 430 -5.37 14.67 -9.85
CA GLY A 430 -6.63 14.00 -10.16
C GLY A 430 -7.01 14.13 -11.64
N THR A 431 -8.09 13.44 -12.04
CA THR A 431 -8.57 13.44 -13.45
C THR A 431 -9.87 14.22 -13.64
N ARG A 432 -10.56 14.60 -12.56
CA ARG A 432 -11.89 15.22 -12.63
C ARG A 432 -11.85 16.73 -12.82
N SER A 433 -11.06 17.44 -12.05
CA SER A 433 -10.96 18.91 -12.10
C SER A 433 -9.62 19.33 -12.68
N LYS A 434 -9.64 20.01 -13.83
CA LYS A 434 -8.41 20.53 -14.44
C LYS A 434 -7.79 21.64 -13.57
N PRO A 435 -8.54 22.65 -13.05
CA PRO A 435 -7.93 23.69 -12.21
C PRO A 435 -7.26 23.16 -10.94
N LEU A 436 -7.85 22.15 -10.27
CA LEU A 436 -7.23 21.51 -9.12
C LEU A 436 -5.96 20.72 -9.52
N LEU A 437 -5.97 20.10 -10.70
CA LEU A 437 -4.80 19.41 -11.20
C LEU A 437 -3.67 20.40 -11.50
N ASP A 438 -3.97 21.51 -12.16
CA ASP A 438 -2.98 22.53 -12.53
C ASP A 438 -2.29 23.09 -11.26
N LEU A 439 -3.05 23.43 -10.20
CA LEU A 439 -2.48 23.84 -8.90
C LEU A 439 -1.67 22.72 -8.23
N THR A 440 -2.13 21.47 -8.34
CA THR A 440 -1.37 20.34 -7.77
C THR A 440 -0.04 20.14 -8.48
N ILE A 441 -0.02 20.27 -9.81
CA ILE A 441 1.21 20.20 -10.62
C ILE A 441 2.17 21.31 -10.17
N GLU A 442 1.70 22.54 -10.02
CA GLU A 442 2.52 23.66 -9.57
C GLU A 442 3.14 23.41 -8.20
N ILE A 443 2.33 23.01 -7.20
CA ILE A 443 2.79 22.68 -5.85
C ILE A 443 3.85 21.58 -5.87
N LEU A 444 3.58 20.48 -6.57
CA LEU A 444 4.45 19.31 -6.57
C LEU A 444 5.71 19.52 -7.41
N SER A 445 5.67 20.37 -8.46
CA SER A 445 6.87 20.77 -9.20
C SER A 445 7.81 21.60 -8.33
N ILE A 446 7.28 22.54 -7.51
CA ILE A 446 8.09 23.26 -6.52
C ILE A 446 8.67 22.28 -5.48
N ALA A 447 7.86 21.30 -5.04
CA ALA A 447 8.32 20.30 -4.10
C ALA A 447 9.44 19.42 -4.67
N GLU A 448 9.34 19.03 -5.94
CA GLU A 448 10.35 18.24 -6.64
C GLU A 448 11.66 19.03 -6.80
N GLU A 449 11.57 20.27 -7.28
CA GLU A 449 12.72 21.17 -7.48
C GLU A 449 13.52 21.40 -6.19
N HIS A 450 12.81 21.51 -5.05
CA HIS A 450 13.43 21.80 -3.76
C HIS A 450 13.58 20.56 -2.85
N ASN A 451 13.43 19.35 -3.41
CA ASN A 451 13.57 18.08 -2.70
C ASN A 451 12.69 17.99 -1.43
N VAL A 452 11.43 18.44 -1.53
CA VAL A 452 10.45 18.41 -0.44
C VAL A 452 9.58 17.17 -0.57
N THR A 453 9.57 16.32 0.46
CA THR A 453 8.63 15.18 0.51
C THR A 453 7.29 15.66 1.06
N VAL A 454 6.25 15.65 0.22
CA VAL A 454 4.91 16.12 0.59
C VAL A 454 4.06 14.97 1.09
N GLN A 455 3.59 15.11 2.32
CA GLN A 455 2.56 14.26 2.92
C GLN A 455 1.33 15.12 3.21
N ALA A 456 0.14 14.57 3.08
CA ALA A 456 -1.10 15.27 3.42
C ALA A 456 -2.01 14.35 4.24
N GLN A 457 -2.63 14.89 5.27
CA GLN A 457 -3.55 14.15 6.13
C GLN A 457 -4.79 14.99 6.40
N HIS A 458 -5.94 14.34 6.36
CA HIS A 458 -7.18 15.00 6.76
C HIS A 458 -7.26 15.15 8.27
N ILE A 459 -7.61 16.35 8.72
CA ILE A 459 -8.02 16.61 10.11
C ILE A 459 -9.48 17.08 10.12
N ARG A 460 -10.17 16.87 11.22
CA ARG A 460 -11.51 17.42 11.38
C ARG A 460 -11.42 18.93 11.49
N GLY A 461 -12.33 19.69 10.87
CA GLY A 461 -12.37 21.16 10.96
C GLY A 461 -12.37 21.67 12.41
N SER A 462 -13.02 20.94 13.34
CA SER A 462 -12.97 21.24 14.77
C SER A 462 -11.57 21.12 15.41
N LEU A 463 -10.61 20.52 14.73
CA LEU A 463 -9.21 20.40 15.16
C LEU A 463 -8.27 21.31 14.35
N ASN A 464 -8.75 21.90 13.24
CA ASN A 464 -8.00 22.84 12.40
C ASN A 464 -8.17 24.31 12.84
N VAL A 465 -8.37 24.52 14.12
CA VAL A 465 -8.87 25.79 14.67
C VAL A 465 -7.93 26.96 14.41
N VAL A 466 -6.63 26.77 14.49
CA VAL A 466 -5.66 27.85 14.30
C VAL A 466 -5.70 28.39 12.86
N ALA A 467 -5.69 27.48 11.88
CA ALA A 467 -5.75 27.86 10.48
C ALA A 467 -7.17 28.40 10.10
N ASP A 468 -8.26 27.78 10.60
CA ASP A 468 -9.63 28.23 10.39
C ASP A 468 -9.86 29.67 10.92
N LEU A 469 -9.41 29.96 12.13
CA LEU A 469 -9.49 31.33 12.67
C LEU A 469 -8.63 32.30 11.87
N ALA A 470 -7.43 31.90 11.47
CA ALA A 470 -6.57 32.74 10.63
C ALA A 470 -7.19 33.03 9.27
N SER A 471 -7.91 32.08 8.67
CA SER A 471 -8.61 32.24 7.39
C SER A 471 -9.81 33.21 7.47
N ARG A 472 -10.43 33.36 8.66
CA ARG A 472 -11.63 34.17 8.88
C ARG A 472 -11.34 35.50 9.54
N LYS A 473 -10.53 35.53 10.60
CA LYS A 473 -10.35 36.70 11.49
C LYS A 473 -8.89 37.13 11.72
N GLY A 474 -7.90 36.36 11.24
CA GLY A 474 -6.48 36.72 11.41
C GLY A 474 -5.91 36.55 12.82
N CYS A 475 -6.53 35.75 13.70
CA CYS A 475 -6.10 35.61 15.10
C CYS A 475 -5.93 34.14 15.53
N VAL A 476 -4.98 33.87 16.42
CA VAL A 476 -4.48 32.52 16.82
C VAL A 476 -5.08 32.02 18.12
N VAL A 477 -5.43 30.71 18.17
CA VAL A 477 -5.84 30.02 19.42
C VAL A 477 -5.45 28.52 19.42
N SER A 478 -4.97 28.00 20.56
CA SER A 478 -4.61 26.57 20.76
C SER A 478 -5.80 25.74 21.26
N THR A 479 -5.94 24.51 20.77
CA THR A 479 -7.11 23.60 21.02
C THR A 479 -6.73 22.23 21.55
N GLU A 480 -5.52 22.06 22.04
CA GLU A 480 -5.11 20.78 22.65
C GLU A 480 -5.80 20.55 23.99
N TRP A 481 -6.17 19.29 24.25
CA TRP A 481 -6.71 18.88 25.53
C TRP A 481 -5.59 18.74 26.54
N SER A 482 -5.82 19.26 27.74
CA SER A 482 -4.96 19.12 28.90
C SER A 482 -5.72 18.50 30.07
N LEU A 483 -5.05 17.74 30.88
CA LEU A 483 -5.60 17.27 32.15
C LEU A 483 -5.64 18.43 33.16
N THR A 484 -6.63 18.43 34.05
CA THR A 484 -6.61 19.33 35.20
C THR A 484 -5.42 18.99 36.12
N THR A 485 -4.97 19.97 36.88
CA THR A 485 -3.85 19.80 37.84
C THR A 485 -4.15 18.67 38.84
N GLU A 486 -5.42 18.50 39.26
CA GLU A 486 -5.82 17.42 40.16
C GLU A 486 -5.60 16.03 39.51
N ARG A 487 -5.96 15.88 38.23
CA ARG A 487 -5.77 14.61 37.50
C ARG A 487 -4.29 14.35 37.20
N PHE A 488 -3.54 15.37 36.90
CA PHE A 488 -2.10 15.24 36.73
C PHE A 488 -1.41 14.83 38.04
N GLN A 489 -1.77 15.41 39.19
CA GLN A 489 -1.26 15.01 40.51
C GLN A 489 -1.60 13.55 40.81
N TRP A 490 -2.81 13.11 40.45
CA TRP A 490 -3.16 11.69 40.58
C TRP A 490 -2.19 10.79 39.78
N ILE A 491 -1.82 11.17 38.54
CA ILE A 491 -0.82 10.44 37.72
C ILE A 491 0.54 10.43 38.43
N GLN A 492 0.99 11.54 38.95
CA GLN A 492 2.26 11.64 39.70
C GLN A 492 2.30 10.67 40.87
N ASN A 493 1.19 10.53 41.60
CA ASN A 493 1.07 9.64 42.75
C ASN A 493 0.99 8.15 42.37
N GLN A 494 0.68 7.83 41.11
CA GLN A 494 0.67 6.44 40.61
C GLN A 494 2.03 5.99 40.06
N SER A 495 2.98 6.90 39.90
CA SER A 495 4.29 6.59 39.35
C SER A 495 5.08 5.66 40.28
N PRO A 496 5.57 4.51 39.81
CA PRO A 496 6.40 3.61 40.61
C PRO A 496 7.82 4.14 40.85
N TRP A 497 8.20 5.24 40.19
CA TRP A 497 9.56 5.80 40.20
C TRP A 497 9.67 7.21 40.81
N GLY A 498 8.61 7.67 41.44
CA GLY A 498 8.48 9.05 41.89
C GLY A 498 7.94 9.98 40.81
N PRO A 499 7.85 11.29 41.07
CA PRO A 499 7.20 12.23 40.19
C PRO A 499 7.96 12.44 38.89
N ALA A 500 7.24 12.64 37.79
CA ALA A 500 7.81 13.07 36.54
C ALA A 500 8.34 14.48 36.62
N VAL A 501 9.39 14.78 35.86
CA VAL A 501 10.14 16.05 35.89
C VAL A 501 10.00 16.84 34.60
N ILE A 502 9.70 16.15 33.49
CA ILE A 502 9.58 16.73 32.16
C ILE A 502 8.27 16.32 31.50
N ASP A 503 7.58 17.29 30.88
CA ASP A 503 6.41 17.10 30.03
C ASP A 503 6.81 17.16 28.55
N LEU A 504 6.73 16.01 27.86
CA LEU A 504 7.22 15.92 26.47
C LEU A 504 6.27 16.51 25.42
N PHE A 505 4.99 16.64 25.74
CA PHE A 505 3.95 17.06 24.77
C PHE A 505 3.13 18.20 25.33
N ALA A 506 3.76 19.35 25.49
CA ALA A 506 3.14 20.51 26.07
C ALA A 506 3.48 21.79 25.29
N ASN A 507 2.84 22.88 25.64
CA ASN A 507 3.15 24.24 25.19
C ASN A 507 3.00 25.22 26.37
N GLN A 508 3.27 26.49 26.15
CA GLN A 508 3.20 27.53 27.18
C GLN A 508 1.86 27.59 27.92
N LEU A 509 0.77 27.09 27.33
CA LEU A 509 -0.58 27.18 27.88
C LEU A 509 -1.04 25.93 28.61
N ASN A 510 -0.47 24.75 28.30
CA ASN A 510 -0.96 23.46 28.81
C ASN A 510 0.08 22.59 29.51
N HIS A 511 1.32 23.09 29.70
CA HIS A 511 2.36 22.32 30.40
C HIS A 511 1.96 22.02 31.85
N GLN A 512 2.20 20.77 32.25
CA GLN A 512 1.93 20.29 33.60
C GLN A 512 3.16 20.42 34.51
N LEU A 513 4.35 20.54 33.91
CA LEU A 513 5.63 20.59 34.59
C LEU A 513 6.44 21.82 34.17
N PRO A 514 7.30 22.37 35.05
CA PRO A 514 8.14 23.52 34.70
C PRO A 514 9.08 23.24 33.51
N LEU A 515 9.55 21.99 33.38
CA LEU A 515 10.33 21.56 32.24
C LEU A 515 9.42 20.87 31.22
N TYR A 516 9.39 21.41 30.02
CA TYR A 516 8.55 20.84 28.96
C TYR A 516 9.17 20.99 27.57
N PHE A 517 8.74 20.16 26.66
CA PHE A 517 9.06 20.26 25.24
C PHE A 517 7.85 20.84 24.50
N SER A 518 8.09 21.91 23.75
CA SER A 518 7.04 22.57 22.97
C SER A 518 7.08 22.09 21.51
N PRO A 519 5.93 21.89 20.84
CA PRO A 519 5.91 21.59 19.41
C PRO A 519 6.43 22.76 18.55
N CYS A 520 6.51 23.94 19.12
CA CYS A 520 6.88 25.20 18.47
C CYS A 520 8.00 25.92 19.24
N PRO A 521 8.78 26.82 18.59
CA PRO A 521 9.73 27.67 19.29
C PRO A 521 9.05 28.43 20.43
N ASP A 522 9.51 28.16 21.66
CA ASP A 522 9.01 28.72 22.90
C ASP A 522 10.21 29.03 23.79
N SER A 523 10.32 30.28 24.22
CA SER A 523 11.45 30.77 25.03
C SER A 523 11.49 30.17 26.44
N GLN A 524 10.36 29.57 26.90
CA GLN A 524 10.27 28.93 28.22
C GLN A 524 10.38 27.42 28.13
N ALA A 525 10.26 26.83 26.94
CA ALA A 525 10.41 25.40 26.75
C ALA A 525 11.89 24.97 26.83
N MET A 526 12.13 23.80 27.41
CA MET A 526 13.45 23.20 27.48
C MET A 526 13.98 22.78 26.10
N ALA A 527 13.06 22.32 25.23
CA ALA A 527 13.38 21.93 23.86
C ALA A 527 12.15 22.08 22.93
N VAL A 528 12.43 22.05 21.63
CA VAL A 528 11.41 22.12 20.59
C VAL A 528 11.25 20.76 19.96
N ASP A 529 9.98 20.33 19.81
CA ASP A 529 9.53 19.10 19.16
C ASP A 529 10.08 17.80 19.78
N ALA A 530 9.27 17.19 20.63
CA ALA A 530 9.58 15.91 21.29
C ALA A 530 9.84 14.77 20.29
N MET A 531 9.32 14.86 19.05
CA MET A 531 9.50 13.83 18.06
C MET A 531 10.91 13.83 17.45
N VAL A 532 11.55 15.00 17.39
CA VAL A 532 12.90 15.18 16.84
C VAL A 532 13.95 15.19 17.94
N THR A 533 13.65 15.81 19.08
CA THR A 533 14.57 15.97 20.20
C THR A 533 14.86 14.63 20.88
N GLN A 534 16.10 14.46 21.36
CA GLN A 534 16.49 13.30 22.16
C GLN A 534 15.84 13.40 23.56
N TRP A 535 15.17 12.32 23.98
CA TRP A 535 14.56 12.27 25.31
C TRP A 535 15.59 12.00 26.40
N PRO A 536 15.48 12.64 27.59
CA PRO A 536 16.32 12.33 28.73
C PRO A 536 16.14 10.87 29.15
N ARG A 537 17.27 10.18 29.44
CA ARG A 537 17.22 8.76 29.80
C ARG A 537 17.08 8.53 31.30
N ASP A 538 17.65 9.41 32.12
CA ASP A 538 17.75 9.19 33.57
C ASP A 538 16.65 9.86 34.40
N LEU A 539 15.70 10.49 33.73
CA LEU A 539 14.60 11.20 34.38
C LEU A 539 13.27 10.41 34.22
N VAL A 540 12.37 10.63 35.16
CA VAL A 540 10.96 10.21 34.98
C VAL A 540 10.32 11.25 34.05
N ILE A 541 9.88 10.81 32.88
CA ILE A 541 9.30 11.67 31.86
C ILE A 541 7.80 11.42 31.74
N TYR A 542 7.05 12.46 31.48
CA TYR A 542 5.60 12.42 31.25
C TYR A 542 5.30 12.73 29.79
N ALA A 543 4.32 12.03 29.24
CA ALA A 543 3.84 12.23 27.88
C ALA A 543 2.32 12.07 27.81
N PHE A 544 1.64 13.11 27.35
CA PHE A 544 0.23 13.06 26.93
C PHE A 544 0.10 13.56 25.50
N PRO A 545 0.50 12.74 24.51
CA PRO A 545 0.51 13.15 23.12
C PRO A 545 -0.90 13.25 22.56
N PRO A 546 -1.13 14.13 21.55
CA PRO A 546 -2.34 14.11 20.75
C PRO A 546 -2.59 12.71 20.16
N THR A 547 -3.85 12.26 20.17
CA THR A 547 -4.23 10.92 19.69
C THR A 547 -3.85 10.66 18.23
N THR A 548 -3.75 11.71 17.43
CA THR A 548 -3.40 11.66 16.01
C THR A 548 -1.95 11.29 15.72
N ILE A 549 -1.06 11.36 16.73
CA ILE A 549 0.36 11.06 16.57
C ILE A 549 0.84 9.91 17.47
N ILE A 550 -0.08 9.22 18.15
CA ILE A 550 0.28 8.11 19.08
C ILE A 550 1.10 7.03 18.38
N ASP A 551 0.76 6.65 17.16
CA ASP A 551 1.51 5.70 16.34
C ASP A 551 3.00 6.09 16.22
N LYS A 552 3.27 7.36 15.96
CA LYS A 552 4.62 7.92 15.83
C LYS A 552 5.33 7.99 17.17
N VAL A 553 4.59 8.37 18.22
CA VAL A 553 5.15 8.42 19.59
C VAL A 553 5.56 7.03 20.06
N LEU A 554 4.78 5.99 19.77
CA LEU A 554 5.14 4.61 20.08
C LEU A 554 6.42 4.17 19.36
N HIS A 555 6.54 4.55 18.08
CA HIS A 555 7.77 4.31 17.34
C HIS A 555 8.98 5.06 17.95
N LYS A 556 8.79 6.31 18.36
CA LYS A 556 9.82 7.09 19.07
C LYS A 556 10.20 6.44 20.41
N ILE A 557 9.24 5.89 21.17
CA ILE A 557 9.49 5.16 22.43
C ILE A 557 10.39 3.95 22.18
N LEU A 558 10.12 3.18 21.12
CA LEU A 558 10.93 2.01 20.76
C LEU A 558 12.38 2.37 20.39
N ILE A 559 12.58 3.55 19.79
CA ILE A 559 13.92 4.06 19.43
C ILE A 559 14.61 4.67 20.64
N ALA A 560 13.94 5.56 21.37
CA ALA A 560 14.51 6.33 22.48
C ALA A 560 14.77 5.45 23.72
N ARG A 561 13.97 4.39 23.90
CA ARG A 561 14.03 3.44 25.02
C ARG A 561 14.17 4.16 26.38
N PRO A 562 13.18 4.98 26.76
CA PRO A 562 13.24 5.74 28.01
C PRO A 562 13.29 4.79 29.20
N SER A 563 14.12 5.15 30.19
CA SER A 563 14.23 4.37 31.42
C SER A 563 12.93 4.39 32.24
N ARG A 564 12.21 5.53 32.25
CA ARG A 564 11.00 5.72 33.07
C ARG A 564 10.05 6.69 32.35
N LEU A 565 8.97 6.18 31.78
CA LEU A 565 7.98 6.98 31.03
C LEU A 565 6.58 6.79 31.61
N LEU A 566 5.92 7.88 31.94
CA LEU A 566 4.50 7.97 32.26
C LEU A 566 3.76 8.40 30.98
N LEU A 567 3.20 7.45 30.24
CA LEU A 567 2.45 7.73 29.03
C LEU A 567 0.95 7.72 29.32
N VAL A 568 0.24 8.77 28.93
CA VAL A 568 -1.23 8.78 28.90
C VAL A 568 -1.69 8.52 27.49
N ALA A 569 -2.40 7.42 27.30
CA ALA A 569 -2.92 7.01 26.00
C ALA A 569 -4.28 6.33 26.11
N PRO A 570 -5.16 6.44 25.11
CA PRO A 570 -6.47 5.78 25.12
C PRO A 570 -6.33 4.27 24.87
N MET A 571 -7.25 3.51 25.44
CA MET A 571 -7.37 2.07 25.18
C MET A 571 -8.28 1.81 23.98
N LEU A 572 -7.74 1.98 22.77
CA LEU A 572 -8.46 1.78 21.52
C LEU A 572 -8.05 0.45 20.88
N LEU A 573 -8.80 -0.61 21.17
CA LEU A 573 -8.52 -1.99 20.74
C LEU A 573 -8.47 -2.16 19.21
N GLU A 574 -9.22 -1.34 18.48
CA GLU A 574 -9.30 -1.38 17.01
C GLU A 574 -8.22 -0.53 16.32
N ALA A 575 -7.52 0.31 17.07
CA ALA A 575 -6.49 1.17 16.51
C ALA A 575 -5.28 0.35 16.01
N PRO A 576 -4.75 0.63 14.82
CA PRO A 576 -3.62 -0.11 14.24
C PRO A 576 -2.36 -0.11 15.12
N TRP A 577 -2.17 0.93 15.92
CA TRP A 577 -1.03 1.10 16.82
C TRP A 577 -1.21 0.42 18.19
N TYR A 578 -2.42 0.00 18.56
CA TYR A 578 -2.69 -0.55 19.88
C TYR A 578 -1.89 -1.84 20.20
N PRO A 579 -1.70 -2.79 19.27
CA PRO A 579 -0.83 -3.95 19.52
C PRO A 579 0.63 -3.57 19.86
N VAL A 580 1.13 -2.47 19.28
CA VAL A 580 2.48 -1.97 19.59
C VAL A 580 2.55 -1.45 21.02
N LEU A 581 1.54 -0.68 21.45
CA LEU A 581 1.43 -0.19 22.83
C LEU A 581 1.39 -1.33 23.85
N GLN A 582 0.69 -2.41 23.54
CA GLN A 582 0.62 -3.59 24.42
C GLN A 582 1.94 -4.36 24.55
N GLN A 583 2.80 -4.29 23.54
CA GLN A 583 4.10 -4.97 23.54
C GLN A 583 5.20 -4.18 24.27
N LEU A 584 4.95 -2.93 24.63
CA LEU A 584 5.93 -2.14 25.37
C LEU A 584 6.13 -2.72 26.78
N PRO A 585 7.35 -2.62 27.36
CA PRO A 585 7.65 -3.09 28.70
C PRO A 585 6.93 -2.22 29.76
N CYS A 586 5.67 -2.53 30.01
CA CYS A 586 4.78 -1.80 30.89
C CYS A 586 4.82 -2.41 32.30
N VAL A 587 5.32 -1.63 33.28
CA VAL A 587 5.40 -2.02 34.69
C VAL A 587 4.06 -1.87 35.40
N LEU A 588 3.29 -0.84 35.04
CA LEU A 588 1.99 -0.54 35.62
C LEU A 588 1.06 0.05 34.57
N ARG A 589 -0.17 -0.44 34.52
CA ARG A 589 -1.25 0.15 33.70
C ARG A 589 -2.47 0.42 34.58
N ARG A 590 -3.01 1.63 34.52
CA ARG A 590 -4.21 2.01 35.27
C ARG A 590 -5.14 2.89 34.41
N LEU A 591 -6.45 2.65 34.52
CA LEU A 591 -7.47 3.54 33.97
C LEU A 591 -7.44 4.88 34.72
N LEU A 592 -7.45 6.00 33.98
CA LEU A 592 -7.62 7.32 34.59
C LEU A 592 -9.07 7.50 35.04
N PRO A 593 -9.30 7.83 36.31
CA PRO A 593 -10.66 8.07 36.82
C PRO A 593 -11.10 9.51 36.43
N LEU A 594 -11.48 9.69 35.17
CA LEU A 594 -11.89 11.01 34.65
C LEU A 594 -13.35 11.33 35.04
N LYS A 595 -13.60 12.60 35.32
CA LYS A 595 -14.93 13.17 35.56
C LYS A 595 -15.20 14.27 34.54
N PRO A 596 -16.48 14.67 34.31
CA PRO A 596 -16.78 15.85 33.52
C PRO A 596 -15.95 17.05 33.99
N GLY A 597 -15.23 17.68 33.07
CA GLY A 597 -14.35 18.81 33.38
C GLY A 597 -12.89 18.49 33.62
N ASP A 598 -12.47 17.20 33.73
CA ASP A 598 -11.07 16.83 33.97
C ASP A 598 -10.16 16.97 32.74
N LEU A 599 -10.76 17.02 31.53
CA LEU A 599 -10.10 17.43 30.30
C LEU A 599 -10.53 18.83 29.92
N VAL A 600 -9.57 19.73 29.83
CA VAL A 600 -9.79 21.14 29.55
C VAL A 600 -8.99 21.62 28.35
N GLN A 601 -9.50 22.60 27.65
CA GLN A 601 -8.74 23.38 26.68
C GLN A 601 -8.38 24.72 27.33
N PRO A 602 -7.14 24.91 27.74
CA PRO A 602 -6.76 26.03 28.61
C PRO A 602 -7.13 27.41 28.05
N HIS A 603 -7.07 27.52 26.73
CA HIS A 603 -7.33 28.80 26.06
C HIS A 603 -8.83 29.17 25.93
N TRP A 604 -9.71 28.18 25.97
CA TRP A 604 -11.16 28.39 25.75
C TRP A 604 -11.98 28.29 27.02
N SER A 605 -11.37 27.97 28.16
CA SER A 605 -12.10 27.57 29.38
C SER A 605 -13.13 26.46 29.09
N HIS A 606 -12.86 25.67 28.05
CA HIS A 606 -13.80 24.63 27.59
C HIS A 606 -13.43 23.32 28.23
N ALA A 607 -14.40 22.73 28.93
CA ALA A 607 -14.22 21.45 29.60
C ALA A 607 -14.99 20.35 28.88
N HIS A 608 -14.39 19.18 28.74
CA HIS A 608 -15.05 18.04 28.11
C HIS A 608 -16.11 17.45 29.03
N GLN A 609 -17.34 17.31 28.53
CA GLN A 609 -18.47 16.86 29.34
C GLN A 609 -18.47 15.35 29.60
N ASN A 610 -17.92 14.53 28.70
CA ASN A 610 -17.86 13.09 28.78
C ASN A 610 -16.44 12.57 28.51
N PRO A 611 -15.45 12.86 29.38
CA PRO A 611 -14.05 12.48 29.13
C PRO A 611 -13.81 10.96 29.19
N ASP A 612 -14.71 10.20 29.83
CA ASP A 612 -14.65 8.73 29.91
C ASP A 612 -14.73 8.05 28.53
N LEU A 613 -15.28 8.72 27.54
CA LEU A 613 -15.33 8.22 26.16
C LEU A 613 -13.94 7.98 25.57
N PHE A 614 -12.90 8.64 26.07
CA PHE A 614 -11.52 8.45 25.62
C PHE A 614 -10.87 7.23 26.22
N GLN A 615 -11.42 6.63 27.29
CA GLN A 615 -10.84 5.50 28.02
C GLN A 615 -9.32 5.66 28.23
N LEU A 616 -8.91 6.84 28.73
CA LEU A 616 -7.48 7.13 28.94
C LEU A 616 -6.90 6.24 30.02
N HIS A 617 -5.75 5.67 29.74
CA HIS A 617 -4.97 4.88 30.68
C HIS A 617 -3.60 5.52 30.90
N LEU A 618 -3.12 5.41 32.13
CA LEU A 618 -1.72 5.62 32.45
C LEU A 618 -0.95 4.33 32.18
N TRP A 619 0.09 4.43 31.38
CA TRP A 619 1.03 3.37 31.07
C TRP A 619 2.41 3.76 31.62
N CYS A 620 2.90 3.02 32.62
CA CYS A 620 4.23 3.20 33.19
C CYS A 620 5.19 2.27 32.44
N ILE A 621 6.02 2.82 31.57
CA ILE A 621 6.89 2.07 30.64
C ILE A 621 8.34 2.22 31.09
N SER A 622 9.09 1.11 31.16
CA SER A 622 10.50 1.09 31.53
C SER A 622 11.28 0.14 30.62
N PHE A 623 12.35 0.62 30.02
CA PHE A 623 13.32 -0.18 29.27
C PHE A 623 14.57 -0.53 30.08
N GLN A 624 14.57 -0.24 31.38
CA GLN A 624 15.62 -0.75 32.27
C GLN A 624 15.33 -2.20 32.66
N PRO A 625 16.35 -3.08 32.76
CA PRO A 625 16.16 -4.35 33.42
C PRO A 625 15.59 -4.08 34.82
N SER A 626 14.56 -4.80 35.22
CA SER A 626 14.11 -4.82 36.60
C SER A 626 15.32 -5.18 37.48
N GLU A 627 15.75 -4.27 38.34
CA GLU A 627 16.64 -4.67 39.43
C GLU A 627 15.95 -5.78 40.23
N PRO A 628 16.70 -6.84 40.60
CA PRO A 628 16.15 -8.01 41.28
C PRO A 628 15.53 -7.69 42.64
#